data_f996aae9c42544332503d3ac0727b999
#
_entry.id   f996aae9c42544332503d3ac0727b999
#
_cell.length_a   1.000
_cell.length_b   1.000
_cell.length_c   1.000
_cell.angle_alpha   90.00
_cell.angle_beta   90.00
_cell.angle_gamma   90.00
#
_symmetry.space_group_name_H-M   'P 1'
#
loop_
_entity.id
_entity.type
_entity.pdbx_description
1 polymer ?
#
loop_
_entity_poly.entity_id
_entity_poly.type
_entity_poly.pdbx_seq_one_letter_code
_entity_poly.pdbx_strand_id
1 'polypeptide(L)'
;MNKAFIILTLMILGHLLADYPLQGWLAQAKAKSYWENSPKKNQKDYIPALICHATMWGIMIFIPLLMWWDIENLLGWMWLALPINIIIHTIIDDLKANKKVINLWQDQLLHLIQIIATWLVWIFVFLI
;
A
#
# COMPACT_ATOMS: atom_id res chain seq x y z
N MET A 1 10.58 20.24 -14.39
CA MET A 1 9.68 19.07 -14.22
C MET A 1 8.57 19.48 -13.26
N ASN A 2 7.30 19.22 -13.59
CA ASN A 2 6.17 19.63 -12.76
C ASN A 2 6.21 18.90 -11.40
N LYS A 3 6.03 19.62 -10.28
CA LYS A 3 6.04 19.07 -8.91
C LYS A 3 5.12 17.84 -8.77
N ALA A 4 3.94 17.88 -9.38
CA ALA A 4 2.98 16.78 -9.33
C ALA A 4 3.54 15.48 -9.92
N PHE A 5 4.29 15.55 -11.02
CA PHE A 5 4.92 14.37 -11.62
C PHE A 5 6.08 13.82 -10.78
N ILE A 6 6.83 14.70 -10.10
CA ILE A 6 7.87 14.25 -9.16
C ILE A 6 7.24 13.43 -8.03
N ILE A 7 6.15 13.94 -7.46
CA ILE A 7 5.44 13.24 -6.38
C ILE A 7 4.95 11.88 -6.87
N LEU A 8 4.28 11.80 -8.02
CA LEU A 8 3.85 10.52 -8.58
C LEU A 8 5.01 9.53 -8.75
N THR A 9 6.13 10.00 -9.29
CA THR A 9 7.33 9.18 -9.46
C THR A 9 7.83 8.64 -8.12
N LEU A 10 7.88 9.49 -7.09
CA LEU A 10 8.31 9.10 -5.75
C LEU A 10 7.31 8.13 -5.07
N MET A 11 6.00 8.30 -5.31
CA MET A 11 4.99 7.35 -4.83
C MET A 11 5.17 5.96 -5.48
N ILE A 12 5.43 5.91 -6.78
CA ILE A 12 5.72 4.66 -7.50
C ILE A 12 7.01 4.02 -6.96
N LEU A 13 8.05 4.80 -6.73
CA LEU A 13 9.29 4.29 -6.11
C LEU A 13 9.02 3.77 -4.68
N GLY A 14 8.23 4.48 -3.89
CA GLY A 14 7.80 4.04 -2.56
C GLY A 14 7.07 2.69 -2.59
N HIS A 15 6.16 2.51 -3.55
CA HIS A 15 5.49 1.23 -3.80
C HIS A 15 6.49 0.11 -4.12
N LEU A 16 7.40 0.33 -5.08
CA LEU A 16 8.39 -0.68 -5.44
C LEU A 16 9.31 -1.04 -4.26
N LEU A 17 9.70 -0.06 -3.44
CA LEU A 17 10.49 -0.32 -2.23
C LEU A 17 9.70 -1.13 -1.20
N ALA A 18 8.44 -0.81 -0.97
CA ALA A 18 7.61 -1.51 0.00
C ALA A 18 7.28 -2.94 -0.42
N ASP A 19 7.01 -3.17 -1.72
CA ASP A 19 6.58 -4.48 -2.23
C ASP A 19 7.71 -5.45 -2.53
N TYR A 20 8.96 -4.97 -2.64
CA TYR A 20 10.09 -5.83 -2.96
C TYR A 20 11.13 -5.85 -1.82
N PRO A 21 12.05 -4.87 -1.69
CA PRO A 21 13.14 -5.00 -0.70
C PRO A 21 12.70 -4.85 0.75
N LEU A 22 11.70 -4.02 1.06
CA LEU A 22 11.29 -3.76 2.45
C LEU A 22 10.26 -4.76 2.98
N GLN A 23 9.61 -5.51 2.12
CA GLN A 23 8.61 -6.50 2.48
C GLN A 23 9.21 -7.63 3.35
N GLY A 24 10.44 -8.08 3.04
CA GLY A 24 11.19 -9.03 3.82
C GLY A 24 10.39 -10.30 4.16
N TRP A 25 10.38 -10.67 5.44
CA TRP A 25 9.63 -11.80 5.98
C TRP A 25 8.11 -11.70 5.73
N LEU A 26 7.54 -10.51 5.69
CA LEU A 26 6.10 -10.30 5.46
C LEU A 26 5.64 -10.82 4.08
N ALA A 27 6.56 -10.93 3.11
CA ALA A 27 6.26 -11.52 1.81
C ALA A 27 5.68 -12.93 1.91
N GLN A 28 6.17 -13.73 2.85
CA GLN A 28 5.70 -15.08 3.11
C GLN A 28 4.58 -15.10 4.16
N ALA A 29 4.74 -14.33 5.23
CA ALA A 29 3.83 -14.33 6.38
C ALA A 29 2.41 -13.87 6.03
N LYS A 30 2.19 -13.07 4.97
CA LYS A 30 0.87 -12.67 4.49
C LYS A 30 0.09 -13.80 3.80
N ALA A 31 0.71 -14.96 3.52
CA ALA A 31 0.05 -16.12 2.94
C ALA A 31 -0.41 -17.11 4.03
N LYS A 32 -1.66 -17.56 3.94
CA LYS A 32 -2.23 -18.59 4.84
C LYS A 32 -1.38 -19.86 4.85
N SER A 33 -0.89 -20.28 3.69
CA SER A 33 -0.07 -21.48 3.53
C SER A 33 1.21 -21.46 4.36
N TYR A 34 1.76 -20.29 4.66
CA TYR A 34 2.92 -20.15 5.55
C TYR A 34 2.62 -20.63 6.98
N TRP A 35 1.36 -20.49 7.42
CA TRP A 35 0.91 -20.78 8.78
C TRP A 35 0.18 -22.13 8.93
N GLU A 36 -0.03 -22.88 7.85
CA GLU A 36 -0.81 -24.14 7.87
C GLU A 36 -0.27 -25.18 8.85
N ASN A 37 1.05 -25.27 8.99
CA ASN A 37 1.71 -26.21 9.91
C ASN A 37 1.98 -25.60 11.30
N SER A 38 1.53 -24.38 11.55
CA SER A 38 1.69 -23.72 12.85
C SER A 38 0.63 -24.16 13.84
N PRO A 39 0.86 -23.96 15.17
CA PRO A 39 -0.17 -24.19 16.17
C PRO A 39 -1.46 -23.46 15.82
N LYS A 40 -2.63 -24.06 16.13
CA LYS A 40 -3.96 -23.50 15.79
C LYS A 40 -4.14 -22.03 16.14
N LYS A 41 -3.56 -21.57 17.25
CA LYS A 41 -3.62 -20.17 17.70
C LYS A 41 -2.94 -19.21 16.71
N ASN A 42 -1.95 -19.66 15.94
CA ASN A 42 -1.15 -18.84 15.02
C ASN A 42 -1.62 -18.93 13.56
N GLN A 43 -2.55 -19.82 13.25
CA GLN A 43 -3.00 -20.04 11.85
C GLN A 43 -3.67 -18.81 11.22
N LYS A 44 -4.09 -17.82 12.04
CA LYS A 44 -4.66 -16.55 11.57
C LYS A 44 -3.66 -15.39 11.53
N ASP A 45 -2.38 -15.64 11.83
CA ASP A 45 -1.36 -14.59 11.89
C ASP A 45 -1.02 -13.99 10.51
N TYR A 46 -1.50 -14.61 9.42
CA TYR A 46 -1.47 -13.98 8.10
C TYR A 46 -2.27 -12.68 8.02
N ILE A 47 -3.33 -12.50 8.84
CA ILE A 47 -4.15 -11.28 8.85
C ILE A 47 -3.35 -10.07 9.35
N PRO A 48 -2.76 -10.09 10.58
CA PRO A 48 -1.89 -9.01 11.01
C PRO A 48 -0.67 -8.82 10.10
N ALA A 49 -0.12 -9.88 9.49
CA ALA A 49 0.98 -9.75 8.54
C ALA A 49 0.56 -8.97 7.27
N LEU A 50 -0.63 -9.24 6.71
CA LEU A 50 -1.22 -8.48 5.61
C LEU A 50 -1.39 -7.00 5.98
N ILE A 51 -1.98 -6.73 7.16
CA ILE A 51 -2.24 -5.36 7.62
C ILE A 51 -0.92 -4.61 7.86
N CYS A 52 0.08 -5.25 8.49
CA CYS A 52 1.40 -4.65 8.68
C CYS A 52 2.07 -4.30 7.36
N HIS A 53 2.06 -5.22 6.39
CA HIS A 53 2.60 -4.95 5.06
C HIS A 53 1.88 -3.79 4.38
N ALA A 54 0.55 -3.81 4.34
CA ALA A 54 -0.26 -2.76 3.75
C ALA A 54 -0.07 -1.40 4.44
N THR A 55 0.17 -1.39 5.76
CA THR A 55 0.47 -0.18 6.52
C THR A 55 1.83 0.39 6.11
N MET A 56 2.87 -0.43 6.02
CA MET A 56 4.19 -0.01 5.55
C MET A 56 4.11 0.55 4.12
N TRP A 57 3.40 -0.15 3.24
CA TRP A 57 3.15 0.29 1.86
C TRP A 57 2.44 1.64 1.83
N GLY A 58 1.35 1.79 2.61
CA GLY A 58 0.61 3.04 2.71
C GLY A 58 1.49 4.20 3.16
N ILE A 59 2.30 4.03 4.20
CA ILE A 59 3.24 5.04 4.68
C ILE A 59 4.21 5.43 3.56
N MET A 60 4.78 4.46 2.86
CA MET A 60 5.78 4.71 1.81
C MET A 60 5.23 5.51 0.64
N ILE A 61 3.99 5.29 0.21
CA ILE A 61 3.38 6.08 -0.86
C ILE A 61 2.93 7.47 -0.39
N PHE A 62 2.72 7.68 0.92
CA PHE A 62 2.33 8.98 1.46
C PHE A 62 3.52 9.88 1.85
N ILE A 63 4.71 9.33 2.10
CA ILE A 63 5.93 10.12 2.42
C ILE A 63 6.19 11.23 1.38
N PRO A 64 6.11 11.01 0.05
CA PRO A 64 6.33 12.06 -0.93
C PRO A 64 5.35 13.24 -0.81
N LEU A 65 4.13 12.97 -0.37
CA LEU A 65 3.11 14.01 -0.16
C LEU A 65 3.48 14.89 1.04
N LEU A 66 4.02 14.29 2.12
CA LEU A 66 4.49 15.01 3.32
C LEU A 66 5.64 15.98 3.02
N MET A 67 6.50 15.66 2.05
CA MET A 67 7.68 16.47 1.74
C MET A 67 7.35 17.79 1.01
N TRP A 68 6.14 17.93 0.45
CA TRP A 68 5.79 19.02 -0.47
C TRP A 68 4.60 19.87 -0.02
N TRP A 69 4.01 19.58 1.15
CA TRP A 69 2.80 20.26 1.59
C TRP A 69 2.88 20.79 3.02
N ASP A 70 2.03 21.78 3.29
CA ASP A 70 1.78 22.25 4.63
C ASP A 70 1.15 21.12 5.48
N ILE A 71 1.83 20.76 6.55
CA ILE A 71 1.51 19.62 7.41
C ILE A 71 0.05 19.67 7.92
N GLU A 72 -0.48 20.86 8.25
CA GLU A 72 -1.83 20.98 8.82
C GLU A 72 -2.92 20.55 7.83
N ASN A 73 -2.84 21.01 6.59
CA ASN A 73 -3.79 20.64 5.54
C ASN A 73 -3.67 19.18 5.11
N LEU A 74 -2.45 18.65 5.08
CA LEU A 74 -2.17 17.27 4.72
C LEU A 74 -2.69 16.28 5.78
N LEU A 75 -2.52 16.60 7.08
CA LEU A 75 -2.97 15.74 8.17
C LEU A 75 -4.48 15.49 8.11
N GLY A 76 -5.30 16.50 7.79
CA GLY A 76 -6.75 16.35 7.67
C GLY A 76 -7.15 15.30 6.61
N TRP A 77 -6.54 15.35 5.43
CA TRP A 77 -6.81 14.41 4.33
C TRP A 77 -6.23 13.01 4.60
N MET A 78 -5.05 12.93 5.20
CA MET A 78 -4.38 11.66 5.53
C MET A 78 -5.20 10.77 6.47
N TRP A 79 -5.96 11.33 7.41
CA TRP A 79 -6.80 10.56 8.33
C TRP A 79 -7.83 9.68 7.61
N LEU A 80 -8.26 10.07 6.42
CA LEU A 80 -9.19 9.29 5.60
C LEU A 80 -8.46 8.50 4.49
N ALA A 81 -7.56 9.15 3.77
CA ALA A 81 -6.94 8.56 2.59
C ALA A 81 -5.97 7.42 2.94
N LEU A 82 -5.19 7.53 4.01
CA LEU A 82 -4.24 6.50 4.41
C LEU A 82 -4.94 5.19 4.83
N PRO A 83 -5.93 5.19 5.75
CA PRO A 83 -6.68 3.98 6.09
C PRO A 83 -7.39 3.35 4.89
N ILE A 84 -7.99 4.15 4.00
CA ILE A 84 -8.64 3.64 2.78
C ILE A 84 -7.61 2.92 1.89
N ASN A 85 -6.44 3.53 1.69
CA ASN A 85 -5.37 2.90 0.91
C ASN A 85 -4.86 1.60 1.54
N ILE A 86 -4.70 1.55 2.86
CA ILE A 86 -4.30 0.33 3.59
C ILE A 86 -5.34 -0.77 3.38
N ILE A 87 -6.63 -0.46 3.50
CA ILE A 87 -7.71 -1.44 3.31
C ILE A 87 -7.70 -1.99 1.88
N ILE A 88 -7.64 -1.12 0.88
CA ILE A 88 -7.65 -1.52 -0.54
C ILE A 88 -6.42 -2.39 -0.84
N HIS A 89 -5.22 -1.98 -0.40
CA HIS A 89 -3.99 -2.73 -0.59
C HIS A 89 -4.06 -4.11 0.08
N THR A 90 -4.57 -4.19 1.31
CA THR A 90 -4.78 -5.45 2.04
C THR A 90 -5.69 -6.39 1.25
N ILE A 91 -6.78 -5.88 0.66
CA ILE A 91 -7.71 -6.68 -0.15
C ILE A 91 -7.03 -7.20 -1.41
N ILE A 92 -6.30 -6.37 -2.14
CA ILE A 92 -5.58 -6.76 -3.37
C ILE A 92 -4.57 -7.87 -3.05
N ASP A 93 -3.77 -7.68 -2.01
CA ASP A 93 -2.79 -8.67 -1.56
C ASP A 93 -3.44 -10.00 -1.14
N ASP A 94 -4.59 -9.97 -0.46
CA ASP A 94 -5.33 -11.17 -0.08
C ASP A 94 -5.88 -11.92 -1.32
N LEU A 95 -6.35 -11.19 -2.33
CA LEU A 95 -6.79 -11.76 -3.60
C LEU A 95 -5.68 -12.53 -4.32
N LYS A 96 -4.45 -12.06 -4.24
CA LYS A 96 -3.27 -12.72 -4.80
C LYS A 96 -2.75 -13.83 -3.90
N ALA A 97 -2.40 -13.53 -2.64
CA ALA A 97 -1.68 -14.43 -1.77
C ALA A 97 -2.53 -15.60 -1.27
N ASN A 98 -3.81 -15.37 -0.98
CA ASN A 98 -4.68 -16.34 -0.32
C ASN A 98 -5.80 -16.88 -1.19
N LYS A 99 -6.49 -16.01 -1.93
CA LYS A 99 -7.59 -16.42 -2.82
C LYS A 99 -7.10 -16.89 -4.18
N LYS A 100 -5.89 -16.48 -4.59
CA LYS A 100 -5.23 -16.87 -5.86
C LYS A 100 -6.08 -16.58 -7.10
N VAL A 101 -6.90 -15.51 -7.05
CA VAL A 101 -7.79 -15.11 -8.16
C VAL A 101 -7.15 -14.10 -9.10
N ILE A 102 -6.03 -13.48 -8.70
CA ILE A 102 -5.23 -12.58 -9.53
C ILE A 102 -3.77 -13.03 -9.58
N ASN A 103 -3.12 -12.76 -10.71
CA ASN A 103 -1.69 -13.02 -10.90
C ASN A 103 -0.84 -11.80 -10.52
N LEU A 104 0.50 -11.94 -10.60
CA LEU A 104 1.43 -10.87 -10.24
C LEU A 104 1.22 -9.58 -11.06
N TRP A 105 0.95 -9.69 -12.36
CA TRP A 105 0.77 -8.53 -13.22
C TRP A 105 -0.52 -7.77 -12.89
N GLN A 106 -1.60 -8.50 -12.63
CA GLN A 106 -2.88 -7.91 -12.21
C GLN A 106 -2.76 -7.23 -10.85
N ASP A 107 -2.08 -7.84 -9.92
CA ASP A 107 -1.77 -7.29 -8.61
C ASP A 107 -0.99 -5.97 -8.72
N GLN A 108 0.10 -5.96 -9.46
CA GLN A 108 0.92 -4.74 -9.64
C GLN A 108 0.16 -3.64 -10.39
N LEU A 109 -0.67 -4.01 -11.38
CA LEU A 109 -1.52 -3.06 -12.08
C LEU A 109 -2.56 -2.42 -11.16
N LEU A 110 -3.18 -3.20 -10.27
CA LEU A 110 -4.16 -2.70 -9.30
C LEU A 110 -3.51 -1.73 -8.30
N HIS A 111 -2.31 -2.03 -7.81
CA HIS A 111 -1.54 -1.11 -6.96
C HIS A 111 -1.17 0.18 -7.69
N LEU A 112 -0.76 0.09 -8.96
CA LEU A 112 -0.46 1.28 -9.75
C LEU A 112 -1.71 2.15 -9.97
N ILE A 113 -2.87 1.54 -10.27
CA ILE A 113 -4.15 2.25 -10.39
C ILE A 113 -4.50 2.93 -9.06
N GLN A 114 -4.31 2.26 -7.93
CA GLN A 114 -4.54 2.81 -6.59
C GLN A 114 -3.66 4.03 -6.32
N ILE A 115 -2.37 3.98 -6.67
CA ILE A 115 -1.44 5.11 -6.55
C ILE A 115 -1.88 6.29 -7.41
N ILE A 116 -2.20 6.04 -8.69
CA ILE A 116 -2.65 7.09 -9.61
C ILE A 116 -3.95 7.73 -9.11
N ALA A 117 -4.92 6.93 -8.64
CA ALA A 117 -6.16 7.44 -8.08
C ALA A 117 -5.89 8.32 -6.84
N THR A 118 -5.03 7.88 -5.92
CA THR A 118 -4.63 8.65 -4.73
C THR A 118 -3.95 9.97 -5.12
N TRP A 119 -3.05 9.94 -6.10
CA TRP A 119 -2.36 11.12 -6.63
C TRP A 119 -3.32 12.10 -7.32
N LEU A 120 -4.29 11.60 -8.11
CA LEU A 120 -5.31 12.45 -8.75
C LEU A 120 -6.21 13.13 -7.72
N VAL A 121 -6.65 12.40 -6.70
CA VAL A 121 -7.44 12.99 -5.59
C VAL A 121 -6.62 14.07 -4.89
N TRP A 122 -5.33 13.82 -4.63
CA TRP A 122 -4.44 14.81 -4.04
C TRP A 122 -4.31 16.06 -4.92
N ILE A 123 -4.10 15.93 -6.23
CA ILE A 123 -4.07 17.07 -7.16
C ILE A 123 -5.37 17.87 -7.08
N PHE A 124 -6.51 17.18 -7.15
CA PHE A 124 -7.82 17.81 -7.18
C PHE A 124 -8.11 18.59 -5.88
N VAL A 125 -7.73 18.04 -4.74
CA VAL A 125 -7.99 18.66 -3.43
C VAL A 125 -7.04 19.83 -3.14
N PHE A 126 -5.79 19.80 -3.62
CA PHE A 126 -4.74 20.72 -3.17
C PHE A 126 -4.13 21.59 -4.26
N LEU A 127 -4.34 21.32 -5.55
CA LEU A 127 -3.76 22.10 -6.66
C LEU A 127 -4.80 22.81 -7.51
N ILE A 128 -6.08 22.54 -7.32
CA ILE A 128 -7.20 23.23 -7.99
C ILE A 128 -8.02 23.99 -6.93
#